data_c34edbf5199759cff92b3a359896fca2
#
_entry.id   c34edbf5199759cff92b3a359896fca2
#
_cell.length_a   1.000
_cell.length_b   1.000
_cell.length_c   1.000
_cell.angle_alpha   90.00
_cell.angle_beta   90.00
_cell.angle_gamma   90.00
#
_symmetry.space_group_name_H-M   'P 1'
#
loop_
_entity.id
_entity.type
_entity.pdbx_description
1 polymer ?
#
loop_
_entity_poly.entity_id
_entity_poly.type
_entity_poly.pdbx_seq_one_letter_code
_entity_poly.pdbx_strand_id
1 'polypeptide(L)'
;QKSYGAGDLIWMYNDCWPETGWTIIDYYLTRKVSFYFLKRAFDTKKLIIRKADGGAVVTVINETPDEIRTTICVGTQTFDGAHNSVLLTKDLTVAPHSWQQFHVDAEEPAADGYFVVSADGFETADSLRAYYREYTIPESDAVIESVEKDGSDLLVTVRANVFTPFAYLMTSDDRVHYSDNYFKLYPGEAKTIR
;
A
#
# COMPACT_ATOMS: atom_id res chain seq x y z
N GLN A 1 9.26 -13.95 8.87
CA GLN A 1 8.46 -14.39 10.06
C GLN A 1 7.91 -15.80 9.88
N LYS A 2 7.55 -16.21 8.66
CA LYS A 2 7.01 -17.58 8.38
C LYS A 2 7.87 -18.73 8.93
N SER A 3 9.18 -18.56 8.99
CA SER A 3 10.10 -19.57 9.54
C SER A 3 10.02 -19.69 11.07
N TYR A 4 9.40 -18.74 11.75
CA TYR A 4 9.37 -18.65 13.21
C TYR A 4 7.97 -18.45 13.79
N GLY A 5 6.96 -18.14 12.98
CA GLY A 5 5.58 -17.89 13.40
C GLY A 5 4.59 -18.72 12.60
N ALA A 6 3.57 -19.24 13.26
CA ALA A 6 2.49 -20.02 12.65
C ALA A 6 1.31 -19.16 12.19
N GLY A 7 1.29 -17.86 12.52
CA GLY A 7 0.24 -16.90 12.17
C GLY A 7 0.15 -15.76 13.18
N ASP A 8 -0.77 -14.86 12.92
CA ASP A 8 -1.09 -13.72 13.80
C ASP A 8 -2.56 -13.79 14.21
N LEU A 9 -2.84 -13.50 15.46
CA LEU A 9 -4.18 -13.43 16.02
C LEU A 9 -4.50 -11.98 16.36
N ILE A 10 -5.61 -11.48 15.80
CA ILE A 10 -6.02 -10.10 15.99
C ILE A 10 -6.93 -9.99 17.20
N TRP A 11 -6.52 -9.27 18.19
CA TRP A 11 -7.29 -8.92 19.35
C TRP A 11 -7.61 -7.42 19.35
N MET A 12 -8.86 -7.01 19.23
CA MET A 12 -10.11 -7.75 19.05
C MET A 12 -10.62 -7.52 17.62
N TYR A 13 -11.47 -8.44 17.11
CA TYR A 13 -11.98 -8.36 15.76
C TYR A 13 -13.06 -7.27 15.63
N ASN A 14 -14.11 -7.30 16.47
CA ASN A 14 -15.19 -6.32 16.41
C ASN A 14 -15.61 -5.85 17.81
N ASP A 15 -16.18 -4.63 17.88
CA ASP A 15 -16.77 -4.09 19.11
C ASP A 15 -18.10 -4.80 19.41
N CYS A 16 -18.33 -5.09 20.69
CA CYS A 16 -19.61 -5.59 21.18
C CYS A 16 -20.49 -4.49 21.81
N TRP A 17 -19.98 -3.26 21.90
CA TRP A 17 -20.62 -2.05 22.40
C TRP A 17 -20.32 -0.87 21.48
N PRO A 18 -21.19 0.13 21.36
CA PRO A 18 -20.93 1.34 20.57
C PRO A 18 -19.95 2.28 21.31
N GLU A 19 -18.69 1.92 21.35
CA GLU A 19 -17.63 2.65 22.03
C GLU A 19 -16.39 2.83 21.15
N THR A 20 -15.45 3.64 21.60
CA THR A 20 -14.14 3.76 20.95
C THR A 20 -13.22 2.65 21.46
N GLY A 21 -12.97 1.65 20.64
CA GLY A 21 -12.12 0.51 20.96
C GLY A 21 -11.04 0.27 19.91
N TRP A 22 -10.12 -0.62 20.23
CA TRP A 22 -8.99 -1.02 19.35
C TRP A 22 -9.32 -2.16 18.37
N THR A 23 -10.61 -2.46 18.22
CA THR A 23 -11.09 -3.42 17.21
C THR A 23 -10.89 -2.92 15.80
N ILE A 24 -10.95 -3.83 14.82
CA ILE A 24 -10.85 -3.48 13.39
C ILE A 24 -12.22 -3.23 12.74
N ILE A 25 -13.30 -3.66 13.39
CA ILE A 25 -14.70 -3.42 13.00
C ILE A 25 -15.44 -2.84 14.20
N ASP A 26 -16.25 -1.81 13.99
CA ASP A 26 -17.03 -1.21 15.07
C ASP A 26 -18.32 -1.98 15.38
N TYR A 27 -19.07 -1.51 16.38
CA TYR A 27 -20.34 -2.10 16.78
C TYR A 27 -21.39 -2.12 15.66
N TYR A 28 -21.39 -1.13 14.78
CA TYR A 28 -22.29 -1.01 13.63
C TYR A 28 -21.81 -1.78 12.40
N LEU A 29 -20.75 -2.59 12.53
CA LEU A 29 -20.10 -3.37 11.49
C LEU A 29 -19.38 -2.51 10.46
N THR A 30 -19.09 -1.25 10.75
CA THR A 30 -18.28 -0.39 9.92
C THR A 30 -16.79 -0.78 10.03
N ARG A 31 -16.12 -0.88 8.91
CA ARG A 31 -14.71 -1.22 8.85
C ARG A 31 -13.87 0.01 9.22
N LYS A 32 -13.11 -0.10 10.32
CA LYS A 32 -12.21 0.96 10.78
C LYS A 32 -10.96 1.06 9.88
N VAL A 33 -10.18 2.12 10.03
CA VAL A 33 -8.90 2.31 9.32
C VAL A 33 -8.01 1.07 9.43
N SER A 34 -7.87 0.52 10.64
CA SER A 34 -7.07 -0.67 10.93
C SER A 34 -7.48 -1.91 10.13
N PHE A 35 -8.77 -2.05 9.77
CA PHE A 35 -9.25 -3.16 8.93
C PHE A 35 -8.55 -3.15 7.57
N TYR A 36 -8.49 -2.00 6.91
CA TYR A 36 -7.89 -1.90 5.57
C TYR A 36 -6.37 -2.06 5.59
N PHE A 37 -5.71 -1.56 6.63
CA PHE A 37 -4.29 -1.81 6.83
C PHE A 37 -3.99 -3.29 7.05
N LEU A 38 -4.81 -3.95 7.88
CA LEU A 38 -4.69 -5.38 8.12
C LEU A 38 -4.97 -6.19 6.84
N LYS A 39 -6.03 -5.83 6.09
CA LYS A 39 -6.35 -6.46 4.82
C LYS A 39 -5.15 -6.43 3.86
N ARG A 40 -4.54 -5.27 3.67
CA ARG A 40 -3.33 -5.13 2.85
C ARG A 40 -2.13 -5.89 3.44
N ALA A 41 -2.03 -5.97 4.78
CA ALA A 41 -0.98 -6.76 5.43
C ALA A 41 -1.10 -8.26 5.16
N PHE A 42 -2.30 -8.77 4.95
CA PHE A 42 -2.59 -10.18 4.63
C PHE A 42 -2.75 -10.45 3.12
N ASP A 43 -2.42 -9.50 2.27
CA ASP A 43 -2.45 -9.74 0.82
C ASP A 43 -1.50 -10.89 0.45
N THR A 44 -1.94 -11.74 -0.45
CA THR A 44 -1.18 -12.92 -0.91
C THR A 44 -0.01 -12.58 -1.81
N LYS A 45 -0.03 -11.38 -2.43
CA LYS A 45 1.07 -10.84 -3.24
C LYS A 45 1.53 -9.52 -2.64
N LYS A 46 2.82 -9.41 -2.36
CA LYS A 46 3.31 -8.22 -1.66
C LYS A 46 4.71 -7.80 -2.07
N LEU A 47 4.87 -6.50 -2.24
CA LEU A 47 6.16 -5.83 -2.28
C LEU A 47 6.45 -5.21 -0.91
N ILE A 48 7.66 -5.34 -0.45
CA ILE A 48 8.17 -4.66 0.74
C ILE A 48 9.51 -4.05 0.36
N ILE A 49 9.68 -2.77 0.66
CA ILE A 49 10.96 -2.10 0.54
C ILE A 49 11.32 -1.48 1.89
N ARG A 50 12.57 -1.62 2.29
CA ARG A 50 13.09 -1.07 3.54
C ARG A 50 14.44 -0.43 3.30
N LYS A 51 14.66 0.72 3.88
CA LYS A 51 15.99 1.32 3.95
C LYS A 51 16.98 0.36 4.61
N ALA A 52 18.17 0.28 4.07
CA ALA A 52 19.30 -0.49 4.58
C ALA A 52 20.59 0.31 4.40
N ASP A 53 21.68 -0.15 5.02
CA ASP A 53 22.99 0.46 4.83
C ASP A 53 23.40 0.38 3.35
N GLY A 54 23.73 1.52 2.77
CA GLY A 54 24.13 1.64 1.36
C GLY A 54 22.98 1.51 0.35
N GLY A 55 21.70 1.63 0.78
CA GLY A 55 20.58 1.59 -0.15
C GLY A 55 19.27 1.08 0.42
N ALA A 56 18.65 0.12 -0.25
CA ALA A 56 17.38 -0.47 0.16
C ALA A 56 17.37 -2.00 -0.04
N VAL A 57 16.59 -2.67 0.79
CA VAL A 57 16.28 -4.10 0.64
C VAL A 57 14.85 -4.25 0.17
N VAL A 58 14.68 -4.92 -0.96
CA VAL A 58 13.38 -5.26 -1.55
C VAL A 58 13.06 -6.73 -1.28
N THR A 59 11.83 -6.98 -0.84
CA THR A 59 11.28 -8.34 -0.68
C THR A 59 10.02 -8.46 -1.52
N VAL A 60 9.95 -9.49 -2.35
CA VAL A 60 8.78 -9.86 -3.16
C VAL A 60 8.21 -11.14 -2.61
N ILE A 61 6.94 -11.12 -2.23
CA ILE A 61 6.25 -12.25 -1.60
C ILE A 61 5.16 -12.76 -2.54
N ASN A 62 5.13 -14.08 -2.72
CA ASN A 62 4.09 -14.80 -3.42
C ASN A 62 3.52 -15.90 -2.52
N GLU A 63 2.33 -15.68 -1.97
CA GLU A 63 1.58 -16.67 -1.18
C GLU A 63 0.52 -17.39 -2.00
N THR A 64 0.47 -17.13 -3.32
CA THR A 64 -0.46 -17.81 -4.22
C THR A 64 0.03 -19.21 -4.58
N PRO A 65 -0.87 -20.13 -5.05
CA PRO A 65 -0.47 -21.44 -5.54
C PRO A 65 0.25 -21.40 -6.90
N ASP A 66 0.28 -20.24 -7.57
CA ASP A 66 0.82 -20.10 -8.91
C ASP A 66 2.18 -19.40 -8.90
N GLU A 67 3.04 -19.74 -9.87
CA GLU A 67 4.26 -18.99 -10.12
C GLU A 67 3.93 -17.59 -10.64
N ILE A 68 4.60 -16.57 -10.11
CA ILE A 68 4.45 -15.19 -10.56
C ILE A 68 5.70 -14.79 -11.34
N ARG A 69 5.48 -14.28 -12.56
CA ARG A 69 6.50 -13.62 -13.38
C ARG A 69 6.14 -12.15 -13.50
N THR A 70 7.06 -11.29 -13.11
CA THR A 70 6.85 -9.84 -13.12
C THR A 70 8.16 -9.10 -13.30
N THR A 71 8.07 -7.89 -13.81
CA THR A 71 9.19 -6.94 -13.83
C THR A 71 8.97 -5.95 -12.69
N ILE A 72 9.93 -5.87 -11.79
CA ILE A 72 9.91 -4.87 -10.72
C ILE A 72 10.71 -3.64 -11.12
N CYS A 73 10.22 -2.48 -10.70
CA CYS A 73 10.90 -1.21 -10.81
C CYS A 73 11.15 -0.67 -9.39
N VAL A 74 12.41 -0.42 -9.06
CA VAL A 74 12.82 0.18 -7.78
C VAL A 74 13.40 1.55 -8.06
N GLY A 75 13.01 2.54 -7.27
CA GLY A 75 13.47 3.91 -7.47
C GLY A 75 13.37 4.77 -6.22
N THR A 76 13.59 6.05 -6.44
CA THR A 76 13.30 7.11 -5.47
C THR A 76 12.32 8.10 -6.08
N GLN A 77 11.49 8.71 -5.25
CA GLN A 77 10.51 9.70 -5.67
C GLN A 77 10.37 10.77 -4.59
N THR A 78 10.14 12.03 -4.99
CA THR A 78 9.78 13.11 -4.07
C THR A 78 8.27 13.14 -3.82
N PHE A 79 7.84 13.73 -2.69
CA PHE A 79 6.41 13.78 -2.33
C PHE A 79 5.58 14.62 -3.31
N ASP A 80 6.17 15.61 -3.96
CA ASP A 80 5.51 16.43 -4.99
C ASP A 80 5.52 15.79 -6.39
N GLY A 81 6.21 14.65 -6.53
CA GLY A 81 6.35 13.96 -7.81
C GLY A 81 7.28 14.66 -8.83
N ALA A 82 7.91 15.77 -8.45
CA ALA A 82 8.75 16.54 -9.37
C ALA A 82 10.03 15.79 -9.77
N HIS A 83 10.50 14.92 -8.91
CA HIS A 83 11.70 14.10 -9.15
C HIS A 83 11.41 12.64 -8.88
N ASN A 84 11.72 11.81 -9.87
CA ASN A 84 11.78 10.37 -9.73
C ASN A 84 13.05 9.83 -10.38
N SER A 85 13.57 8.74 -9.85
CA SER A 85 14.79 8.11 -10.33
C SER A 85 14.62 6.61 -10.29
N VAL A 86 14.86 5.94 -11.41
CA VAL A 86 14.89 4.49 -11.47
C VAL A 86 16.29 4.02 -11.07
N LEU A 87 16.37 3.22 -10.03
CA LEU A 87 17.60 2.62 -9.52
C LEU A 87 17.82 1.22 -10.10
N LEU A 88 16.75 0.46 -10.24
CA LEU A 88 16.80 -0.91 -10.74
C LEU A 88 15.48 -1.27 -11.43
N THR A 89 15.60 -1.90 -12.60
CA THR A 89 14.52 -2.66 -13.24
C THR A 89 14.98 -4.10 -13.34
N LYS A 90 14.16 -5.05 -12.86
CA LYS A 90 14.54 -6.46 -12.78
C LYS A 90 13.37 -7.39 -13.04
N ASP A 91 13.56 -8.32 -13.96
CA ASP A 91 12.62 -9.43 -14.16
C ASP A 91 12.81 -10.46 -13.06
N LEU A 92 11.71 -10.89 -12.47
CA LEU A 92 11.66 -11.89 -11.41
C LEU A 92 10.66 -12.98 -11.72
N THR A 93 11.03 -14.19 -11.31
CA THR A 93 10.13 -15.33 -11.21
C THR A 93 10.07 -15.76 -9.75
N VAL A 94 8.90 -15.66 -9.13
CA VAL A 94 8.70 -16.03 -7.71
C VAL A 94 7.84 -17.29 -7.67
N ALA A 95 8.41 -18.37 -7.16
CA ALA A 95 7.71 -19.65 -7.05
C ALA A 95 6.48 -19.55 -6.12
N PRO A 96 5.51 -20.49 -6.23
CA PRO A 96 4.39 -20.56 -5.31
C PRO A 96 4.82 -20.62 -3.84
N HIS A 97 4.07 -19.97 -2.95
CA HIS A 97 4.30 -19.96 -1.50
C HIS A 97 5.74 -19.64 -1.08
N SER A 98 6.37 -18.70 -1.83
CA SER A 98 7.76 -18.34 -1.63
C SER A 98 7.96 -16.83 -1.62
N TRP A 99 9.20 -16.41 -1.37
CA TRP A 99 9.60 -15.02 -1.43
C TRP A 99 11.04 -14.90 -1.94
N GLN A 100 11.35 -13.75 -2.50
CA GLN A 100 12.71 -13.38 -2.89
C GLN A 100 13.09 -12.05 -2.24
N GLN A 101 14.36 -11.91 -1.91
CA GLN A 101 14.89 -10.67 -1.33
C GLN A 101 16.22 -10.34 -1.99
N PHE A 102 16.47 -9.05 -2.23
CA PHE A 102 17.72 -8.56 -2.77
C PHE A 102 17.98 -7.13 -2.30
N HIS A 103 19.25 -6.75 -2.32
CA HIS A 103 19.70 -5.40 -2.03
C HIS A 103 19.75 -4.57 -3.31
N VAL A 104 19.47 -3.28 -3.19
CA VAL A 104 19.64 -2.28 -4.25
C VAL A 104 20.56 -1.20 -3.69
N ASP A 105 21.76 -1.10 -4.28
CA ASP A 105 22.72 -0.08 -3.92
C ASP A 105 22.20 1.29 -4.36
N ALA A 106 22.13 2.23 -3.43
CA ALA A 106 21.66 3.58 -3.68
C ALA A 106 22.08 4.54 -2.57
N GLU A 107 22.18 5.80 -2.93
CA GLU A 107 22.23 6.87 -1.95
C GLU A 107 20.86 7.05 -1.25
N GLU A 108 20.88 7.66 -0.08
CA GLU A 108 19.67 7.98 0.65
C GLU A 108 18.81 8.95 -0.18
N PRO A 109 17.47 8.75 -0.29
CA PRO A 109 16.60 9.70 -0.96
C PRO A 109 16.73 11.10 -0.36
N ALA A 110 16.42 12.11 -1.16
CA ALA A 110 16.35 13.50 -0.73
C ALA A 110 15.48 13.67 0.53
N ALA A 111 15.62 14.78 1.23
CA ALA A 111 14.91 15.03 2.49
C ALA A 111 13.39 14.98 2.34
N ASP A 112 12.87 15.30 1.15
CA ASP A 112 11.47 15.29 0.73
C ASP A 112 11.12 14.07 -0.13
N GLY A 113 11.95 13.03 -0.12
CA GLY A 113 11.81 11.84 -0.94
C GLY A 113 11.76 10.53 -0.15
N TYR A 114 11.50 9.45 -0.86
CA TYR A 114 11.40 8.09 -0.35
C TYR A 114 11.83 7.07 -1.39
N PHE A 115 12.20 5.88 -0.93
CA PHE A 115 12.34 4.71 -1.81
C PHE A 115 10.96 4.18 -2.19
N VAL A 116 10.80 3.76 -3.43
CA VAL A 116 9.57 3.19 -3.96
C VAL A 116 9.88 1.92 -4.76
N VAL A 117 8.98 0.94 -4.69
CA VAL A 117 9.02 -0.25 -5.54
C VAL A 117 7.62 -0.53 -6.08
N SER A 118 7.55 -0.79 -7.37
CA SER A 118 6.32 -1.16 -8.08
C SER A 118 6.53 -2.38 -8.97
N ALA A 119 5.46 -3.12 -9.22
CA ALA A 119 5.42 -4.22 -10.17
C ALA A 119 3.98 -4.47 -10.60
N ASP A 120 3.81 -5.02 -11.79
CA ASP A 120 2.48 -5.34 -12.33
C ASP A 120 1.75 -6.38 -11.45
N GLY A 121 0.52 -6.09 -11.09
CA GLY A 121 -0.30 -6.95 -10.24
C GLY A 121 0.06 -6.96 -8.74
N PHE A 122 0.90 -6.01 -8.30
CA PHE A 122 1.22 -5.76 -6.90
C PHE A 122 0.81 -4.34 -6.50
N GLU A 123 0.55 -4.13 -5.22
CA GLU A 123 0.49 -2.78 -4.68
C GLU A 123 1.89 -2.17 -4.60
N THR A 124 2.02 -0.91 -5.01
CA THR A 124 3.23 -0.11 -4.85
C THR A 124 3.58 -0.01 -3.36
N ALA A 125 4.86 -0.15 -3.03
CA ALA A 125 5.35 -0.02 -1.66
C ALA A 125 6.45 1.03 -1.56
N ASP A 126 6.53 1.68 -0.40
CA ASP A 126 7.51 2.71 -0.11
C ASP A 126 8.28 2.46 1.20
N SER A 127 9.42 3.10 1.31
CA SER A 127 10.18 3.20 2.55
C SER A 127 10.57 4.64 2.81
N LEU A 128 9.91 5.22 3.80
CA LEU A 128 10.26 6.54 4.33
C LEU A 128 11.49 6.41 5.25
N ARG A 129 12.32 7.44 5.30
CA ARG A 129 13.48 7.48 6.21
C ARG A 129 13.12 7.83 7.65
N ALA A 130 11.94 8.45 7.86
CA ALA A 130 11.49 8.99 9.15
C ALA A 130 9.97 8.85 9.29
N TYR A 131 9.41 9.32 10.40
CA TYR A 131 7.96 9.39 10.61
C TYR A 131 7.34 10.52 9.78
N TYR A 132 6.07 10.38 9.37
CA TYR A 132 5.34 11.40 8.60
C TYR A 132 5.44 12.82 9.19
N ARG A 133 5.43 12.95 10.51
CA ARG A 133 5.54 14.25 11.21
C ARG A 133 6.89 14.98 10.99
N GLU A 134 7.88 14.28 10.46
CA GLU A 134 9.22 14.81 10.23
C GLU A 134 9.40 15.32 8.80
N TYR A 135 8.34 15.23 7.99
CA TYR A 135 8.33 15.69 6.61
C TYR A 135 7.36 16.85 6.42
N THR A 136 7.67 17.68 5.44
CA THR A 136 6.71 18.61 4.85
C THR A 136 6.11 17.92 3.63
N ILE A 137 4.98 17.25 3.82
CA ILE A 137 4.25 16.59 2.72
C ILE A 137 3.35 17.66 2.08
N PRO A 138 3.33 17.78 0.72
CA PRO A 138 2.43 18.70 0.03
C PRO A 138 0.96 18.44 0.39
N GLU A 139 0.13 19.47 0.29
CA GLU A 139 -1.32 19.31 0.39
C GLU A 139 -1.80 18.37 -0.72
N SER A 140 -2.67 17.43 -0.36
CA SER A 140 -3.18 16.45 -1.31
C SER A 140 -4.06 17.13 -2.38
N ASP A 141 -3.82 16.77 -3.63
CA ASP A 141 -4.64 17.15 -4.79
C ASP A 141 -5.53 15.97 -5.26
N ALA A 142 -5.79 15.00 -4.39
CA ALA A 142 -6.55 13.81 -4.73
C ALA A 142 -7.97 14.16 -5.22
N VAL A 143 -8.34 13.61 -6.37
CA VAL A 143 -9.65 13.81 -7.00
C VAL A 143 -10.25 12.49 -7.44
N ILE A 144 -11.58 12.42 -7.46
CA ILE A 144 -12.29 11.34 -8.14
C ILE A 144 -12.21 11.61 -9.64
N GLU A 145 -11.51 10.75 -10.37
CA GLU A 145 -11.30 10.85 -11.81
C GLU A 145 -12.50 10.26 -12.58
N SER A 146 -13.04 9.13 -12.12
CA SER A 146 -14.23 8.50 -12.71
C SER A 146 -15.05 7.74 -11.68
N VAL A 147 -16.34 7.59 -12.01
CA VAL A 147 -17.27 6.69 -11.31
C VAL A 147 -18.01 5.90 -12.36
N GLU A 148 -17.83 4.59 -12.36
CA GLU A 148 -18.42 3.69 -13.32
C GLU A 148 -19.31 2.65 -12.62
N LYS A 149 -20.39 2.24 -13.25
CA LYS A 149 -21.28 1.21 -12.73
C LYS A 149 -20.84 -0.16 -13.23
N ASP A 150 -20.64 -1.10 -12.32
CA ASP A 150 -20.34 -2.50 -12.61
C ASP A 150 -21.34 -3.41 -11.90
N GLY A 151 -22.44 -3.75 -12.60
CA GLY A 151 -23.54 -4.51 -12.02
C GLY A 151 -24.24 -3.72 -10.90
N SER A 152 -24.20 -4.25 -9.68
CA SER A 152 -24.69 -3.59 -8.46
C SER A 152 -23.68 -2.66 -7.80
N ASP A 153 -22.43 -2.72 -8.23
CA ASP A 153 -21.31 -2.02 -7.63
C ASP A 153 -20.95 -0.74 -8.39
N LEU A 154 -20.17 0.10 -7.75
CA LEU A 154 -19.53 1.26 -8.35
C LEU A 154 -18.02 1.06 -8.35
N LEU A 155 -17.39 1.40 -9.46
CA LEU A 155 -15.94 1.51 -9.57
C LEU A 155 -15.58 2.98 -9.51
N VAL A 156 -14.89 3.37 -8.45
CA VAL A 156 -14.48 4.76 -8.21
C VAL A 156 -12.97 4.84 -8.38
N THR A 157 -12.53 5.56 -9.41
CA THR A 157 -11.10 5.79 -9.65
C THR A 157 -10.69 7.11 -9.03
N VAL A 158 -9.69 7.06 -8.17
CA VAL A 158 -9.10 8.22 -7.48
C VAL A 158 -7.67 8.39 -7.96
N ARG A 159 -7.29 9.62 -8.26
CA ARG A 159 -5.92 9.99 -8.69
C ARG A 159 -5.39 11.14 -7.86
N ALA A 160 -4.08 11.15 -7.63
CA ALA A 160 -3.34 12.29 -7.09
C ALA A 160 -2.04 12.49 -7.89
N ASN A 161 -1.58 13.75 -8.01
CA ASN A 161 -0.29 14.06 -8.60
C ASN A 161 0.79 14.29 -7.54
N VAL A 162 0.40 14.39 -6.26
CA VAL A 162 1.30 14.44 -5.10
C VAL A 162 1.07 13.23 -4.20
N PHE A 163 2.08 12.86 -3.44
CA PHE A 163 1.97 11.77 -2.48
C PHE A 163 0.88 12.03 -1.45
N THR A 164 -0.12 11.15 -1.44
CA THR A 164 -1.24 11.22 -0.52
C THR A 164 -1.22 9.98 0.38
N PRO A 165 -0.80 10.11 1.65
CA PRO A 165 -0.58 8.94 2.53
C PRO A 165 -1.86 8.24 2.95
N PHE A 166 -3.01 8.95 2.99
CA PHE A 166 -4.28 8.45 3.52
C PHE A 166 -5.46 9.00 2.71
N ALA A 167 -5.59 8.59 1.45
CA ALA A 167 -6.80 8.85 0.68
C ALA A 167 -7.94 7.95 1.19
N TYR A 168 -9.13 8.52 1.36
CA TYR A 168 -10.30 7.75 1.76
C TYR A 168 -11.55 8.21 1.01
N LEU A 169 -12.44 7.24 0.79
CA LEU A 169 -13.77 7.46 0.23
C LEU A 169 -14.79 7.40 1.36
N MET A 170 -15.77 8.27 1.28
CA MET A 170 -16.91 8.31 2.20
C MET A 170 -18.19 8.59 1.42
N THR A 171 -19.26 7.91 1.80
CA THR A 171 -20.61 8.13 1.27
C THR A 171 -21.56 8.51 2.41
N SER A 172 -22.74 9.00 2.06
CA SER A 172 -23.80 9.28 3.04
C SER A 172 -24.51 8.02 3.53
N ASP A 173 -24.29 6.87 2.89
CA ASP A 173 -24.83 5.57 3.33
C ASP A 173 -23.68 4.78 3.97
N ASP A 174 -23.77 4.55 5.28
CA ASP A 174 -22.78 3.83 6.09
C ASP A 174 -22.77 2.30 5.85
N ARG A 175 -23.77 1.77 5.13
CA ARG A 175 -23.84 0.37 4.74
C ARG A 175 -22.97 0.02 3.51
N VAL A 176 -22.36 1.03 2.90
CA VAL A 176 -21.45 0.81 1.77
C VAL A 176 -20.16 0.15 2.24
N HIS A 177 -19.74 -0.88 1.50
CA HIS A 177 -18.48 -1.57 1.73
C HIS A 177 -17.51 -1.27 0.59
N TYR A 178 -16.31 -0.85 0.94
CA TYR A 178 -15.26 -0.59 -0.03
C TYR A 178 -14.33 -1.80 -0.19
N SER A 179 -13.86 -2.05 -1.41
CA SER A 179 -12.84 -3.06 -1.66
C SER A 179 -11.52 -2.70 -0.98
N ASP A 180 -11.20 -1.40 -0.88
CA ASP A 180 -10.12 -0.83 -0.09
C ASP A 180 -10.48 0.60 0.34
N ASN A 181 -9.82 1.11 1.40
CA ASN A 181 -9.99 2.49 1.85
C ASN A 181 -8.77 2.89 2.69
N TYR A 182 -8.59 4.19 2.96
CA TYR A 182 -7.41 4.72 3.67
C TYR A 182 -6.10 4.24 3.04
N PHE A 183 -6.02 4.33 1.73
CA PHE A 183 -4.91 3.87 0.91
C PHE A 183 -3.94 5.00 0.58
N LYS A 184 -2.75 4.64 0.16
CA LYS A 184 -1.79 5.58 -0.40
C LYS A 184 -2.08 5.83 -1.87
N LEU A 185 -1.81 7.07 -2.31
CA LEU A 185 -1.65 7.40 -3.72
C LEU A 185 -0.24 7.96 -3.91
N TYR A 186 0.45 7.41 -4.86
CA TYR A 186 1.76 7.90 -5.27
C TYR A 186 1.60 8.90 -6.41
N PRO A 187 2.51 9.87 -6.56
CA PRO A 187 2.41 10.88 -7.60
C PRO A 187 2.17 10.30 -8.99
N GLY A 188 1.06 10.71 -9.62
CA GLY A 188 0.63 10.23 -10.93
C GLY A 188 -0.10 8.89 -10.94
N GLU A 189 -0.17 8.16 -9.82
CA GLU A 189 -0.96 6.94 -9.74
C GLU A 189 -2.46 7.20 -9.63
N ALA A 190 -3.25 6.27 -10.19
CA ALA A 190 -4.67 6.16 -9.96
C ALA A 190 -5.00 4.82 -9.32
N LYS A 191 -5.96 4.80 -8.40
CA LYS A 191 -6.46 3.58 -7.76
C LYS A 191 -7.96 3.48 -7.93
N THR A 192 -8.43 2.31 -8.38
CA THR A 192 -9.85 2.02 -8.53
C THR A 192 -10.36 1.23 -7.34
N ILE A 193 -11.40 1.72 -6.70
CA ILE A 193 -12.06 1.14 -5.54
C ILE A 193 -13.48 0.72 -5.93
N ARG A 194 -13.85 -0.47 -5.53
CA ARG A 194 -15.20 -1.01 -5.69
C ARG A 194 -15.96 -0.85 -4.39
#